data_e5ae76a810837d57e79e9101240fc32c
#
_entry.id   e5ae76a810837d57e79e9101240fc32c
#
_cell.length_a   1.000
_cell.length_b   1.000
_cell.length_c   1.000
_cell.angle_alpha   90.00
_cell.angle_beta   90.00
_cell.angle_gamma   90.00
#
_symmetry.space_group_name_H-M   'P 1'
#
loop_
_entity.id
_entity.type
_entity.pdbx_description
1 polymer ?
#
loop_
_entity_poly.entity_id
_entity_poly.type
_entity_poly.pdbx_seq_one_letter_code
_entity_poly.pdbx_strand_id
1 'polypeptide(L)'
;VLPLWRMGKEHLLITLMRTPRWLPAAASALAALAILLVCPQPSGAIPAFARKYNVKCYACHLIPPVLNKNGYMFKRLGYRMPPDEMDGTKPAPKISELDKDIKFAWTNSLALVTQGSFSVEKNTGASPPSSSSFNLDEAALFGAGSLPQTGFSYFAQFELYQDGQSNLEQAQVGYTVGRANSSFFAKAGEMHMQEGEGTRAAMFYNLFPDPSLILTNSNALNFSLDQHPVGINAGYTWASPYFKQVLGISAKVTNGLNADGSEILAASTKNSKDAWFDVDYWFGPDGGVTFMTYYGTKDQVQNQGTEDEFTYRPTIRRYGVFGNYLFFDKLDVLGGYLRSDDDWKDTADGAISKYIANGYRAEVDYYLQRGFAVMGRYDWLYQNIGGGPQARSQAWGVGGLKALTELGNVVIRATYNHERDVDPVSGSAITDKLFKIDLRLMW
;
A
#
# COMPACT_ATOMS: atom_id res chain seq x y z
N VAL A 1 0.82 15.06 -80.33
CA VAL A 1 -0.01 13.89 -79.97
C VAL A 1 0.50 13.38 -78.64
N LEU A 2 -0.15 13.76 -77.57
CA LEU A 2 0.07 13.26 -76.23
C LEU A 2 -1.14 12.45 -75.79
N PRO A 3 -0.99 11.26 -75.11
CA PRO A 3 -2.16 10.60 -74.54
C PRO A 3 -2.25 10.99 -73.04
N LEU A 4 -3.34 11.71 -72.76
CA LEU A 4 -3.98 11.74 -71.44
C LEU A 4 -4.55 10.34 -71.16
N TRP A 5 -3.96 9.63 -70.15
CA TRP A 5 -4.65 8.57 -69.40
C TRP A 5 -3.70 7.94 -68.35
N ARG A 6 -3.57 8.58 -67.20
CA ARG A 6 -3.13 7.88 -65.97
C ARG A 6 -3.24 8.80 -64.74
N MET A 7 -4.44 9.13 -64.36
CA MET A 7 -4.70 9.67 -63.02
C MET A 7 -6.07 9.18 -62.58
N GLY A 8 -6.13 8.36 -61.58
CA GLY A 8 -7.44 8.12 -60.97
C GLY A 8 -7.75 6.75 -60.41
N LYS A 9 -6.77 5.99 -59.85
CA LYS A 9 -7.14 4.77 -59.07
C LYS A 9 -6.38 4.59 -57.75
N GLU A 10 -5.34 5.33 -57.46
CA GLU A 10 -4.57 5.12 -56.27
C GLU A 10 -4.98 5.97 -55.06
N HIS A 11 -5.74 7.05 -55.26
CA HIS A 11 -6.18 7.89 -54.14
C HIS A 11 -7.48 7.46 -53.45
N LEU A 12 -8.22 6.51 -54.01
CA LEU A 12 -9.51 6.07 -53.43
C LEU A 12 -9.36 4.92 -52.42
N LEU A 13 -8.25 4.18 -52.47
CA LEU A 13 -8.01 3.02 -51.58
C LEU A 13 -7.32 3.36 -50.25
N ILE A 14 -6.65 4.52 -50.17
CA ILE A 14 -5.93 4.92 -48.96
C ILE A 14 -6.82 5.64 -47.95
N THR A 15 -7.95 6.17 -48.36
CA THR A 15 -8.88 6.91 -47.47
C THR A 15 -9.83 5.99 -46.68
N LEU A 16 -9.97 4.71 -47.08
CA LEU A 16 -10.89 3.76 -46.42
C LEU A 16 -10.27 2.92 -45.29
N MET A 17 -8.97 3.05 -45.01
CA MET A 17 -8.31 2.26 -43.97
C MET A 17 -7.75 3.07 -42.78
N ARG A 18 -8.18 4.29 -42.57
CA ARG A 18 -7.97 4.95 -41.29
C ARG A 18 -9.09 4.59 -40.33
N THR A 19 -9.13 3.32 -39.91
CA THR A 19 -9.88 2.98 -38.68
C THR A 19 -9.43 3.90 -37.59
N PRO A 20 -10.32 4.65 -36.95
CA PRO A 20 -9.95 5.54 -35.87
C PRO A 20 -9.20 4.72 -34.81
N ARG A 21 -8.05 5.19 -34.36
CA ARG A 21 -7.13 4.48 -33.44
C ARG A 21 -7.77 4.03 -32.13
N TRP A 22 -8.95 4.53 -31.79
CA TRP A 22 -9.73 4.14 -30.62
C TRP A 22 -10.62 2.88 -30.84
N LEU A 23 -10.92 2.49 -32.07
CA LEU A 23 -11.78 1.32 -32.38
C LEU A 23 -11.21 -0.02 -31.83
N PRO A 24 -9.91 -0.35 -32.01
CA PRO A 24 -9.37 -1.57 -31.41
C PRO A 24 -9.36 -1.53 -29.87
N ALA A 25 -9.13 -0.38 -29.25
CA ALA A 25 -9.18 -0.22 -27.81
C ALA A 25 -10.61 -0.39 -27.27
N ALA A 26 -11.61 0.19 -27.95
CA ALA A 26 -13.02 0.02 -27.60
C ALA A 26 -13.49 -1.42 -27.81
N ALA A 27 -13.05 -2.08 -28.90
CA ALA A 27 -13.36 -3.48 -29.15
C ALA A 27 -12.73 -4.41 -28.10
N SER A 28 -11.50 -4.16 -27.67
CA SER A 28 -10.83 -4.92 -26.61
C SER A 28 -11.51 -4.71 -25.25
N ALA A 29 -11.91 -3.49 -24.94
CA ALA A 29 -12.66 -3.19 -23.71
C ALA A 29 -14.04 -3.84 -23.69
N LEU A 30 -14.75 -3.83 -24.82
CA LEU A 30 -16.03 -4.52 -24.99
C LEU A 30 -15.90 -6.04 -24.94
N ALA A 31 -14.84 -6.61 -25.52
CA ALA A 31 -14.55 -8.04 -25.46
C ALA A 31 -14.20 -8.46 -24.02
N ALA A 32 -13.39 -7.69 -23.31
CA ALA A 32 -13.09 -7.94 -21.89
C ALA A 32 -14.35 -7.83 -21.02
N LEU A 33 -15.21 -6.84 -21.25
CA LEU A 33 -16.48 -6.68 -20.56
C LEU A 33 -17.45 -7.83 -20.89
N ALA A 34 -17.49 -8.29 -22.13
CA ALA A 34 -18.32 -9.42 -22.56
C ALA A 34 -17.83 -10.74 -21.94
N ILE A 35 -16.52 -10.97 -21.86
CA ILE A 35 -15.92 -12.12 -21.16
C ILE A 35 -16.30 -12.10 -19.69
N LEU A 36 -16.25 -10.94 -19.02
CA LEU A 36 -16.64 -10.77 -17.62
C LEU A 36 -18.15 -11.01 -17.38
N LEU A 37 -18.99 -10.72 -18.39
CA LEU A 37 -20.45 -10.89 -18.29
C LEU A 37 -20.92 -12.30 -18.63
N VAL A 38 -20.18 -13.03 -19.47
CA VAL A 38 -20.58 -14.36 -19.99
C VAL A 38 -19.91 -15.51 -19.24
N CYS A 39 -18.77 -15.29 -18.56
CA CYS A 39 -18.19 -16.33 -17.72
C CYS A 39 -19.16 -16.65 -16.56
N PRO A 40 -19.73 -17.87 -16.51
CA PRO A 40 -20.52 -18.30 -15.36
C PRO A 40 -19.58 -18.19 -14.16
N GLN A 41 -20.02 -17.44 -13.13
CA GLN A 41 -19.25 -17.25 -11.93
C GLN A 41 -18.88 -18.60 -11.34
N PRO A 42 -17.62 -19.06 -11.38
CA PRO A 42 -17.26 -20.23 -10.62
C PRO A 42 -17.41 -19.85 -9.15
N SER A 43 -18.35 -20.48 -8.48
CA SER A 43 -18.65 -20.30 -7.06
C SER A 43 -17.49 -20.71 -6.13
N GLY A 44 -16.26 -20.81 -6.65
CA GLY A 44 -15.10 -21.36 -5.97
C GLY A 44 -13.94 -20.42 -5.67
N ALA A 45 -13.94 -19.19 -6.15
CA ALA A 45 -12.80 -18.28 -5.97
C ALA A 45 -12.96 -17.39 -4.74
N ILE A 46 -12.86 -17.97 -3.55
CA ILE A 46 -12.82 -17.24 -2.27
C ILE A 46 -11.36 -17.12 -1.83
N PRO A 47 -10.82 -15.92 -1.48
CA PRO A 47 -9.48 -15.77 -0.94
C PRO A 47 -9.18 -16.71 0.22
N ALA A 48 -7.92 -17.07 0.41
CA ALA A 48 -7.47 -18.12 1.32
C ALA A 48 -8.13 -18.09 2.71
N PHE A 49 -8.15 -16.90 3.34
CA PHE A 49 -8.74 -16.80 4.68
C PHE A 49 -10.26 -16.93 4.69
N ALA A 50 -10.95 -16.40 3.67
CA ALA A 50 -12.40 -16.53 3.56
C ALA A 50 -12.79 -18.00 3.36
N ARG A 51 -12.02 -18.78 2.58
CA ARG A 51 -12.19 -20.25 2.46
C ARG A 51 -11.91 -20.96 3.78
N LYS A 52 -10.79 -20.61 4.43
CA LYS A 52 -10.36 -21.25 5.69
C LYS A 52 -11.43 -21.15 6.79
N TYR A 53 -12.03 -19.99 6.93
CA TYR A 53 -12.98 -19.68 8.01
C TYR A 53 -14.45 -19.69 7.56
N ASN A 54 -14.71 -19.94 6.28
CA ASN A 54 -16.04 -19.89 5.67
C ASN A 54 -16.77 -18.56 5.93
N VAL A 55 -16.08 -17.46 5.73
CA VAL A 55 -16.60 -16.09 5.92
C VAL A 55 -16.48 -15.27 4.63
N LYS A 56 -17.28 -14.20 4.51
CA LYS A 56 -17.17 -13.25 3.41
C LYS A 56 -15.99 -12.29 3.65
N CYS A 57 -15.43 -11.68 2.60
CA CYS A 57 -14.36 -10.68 2.71
C CYS A 57 -14.73 -9.52 3.66
N TYR A 58 -15.99 -9.15 3.70
CA TYR A 58 -16.51 -8.10 4.59
C TYR A 58 -16.47 -8.44 6.09
N ALA A 59 -16.15 -9.67 6.47
CA ALA A 59 -15.87 -9.99 7.88
C ALA A 59 -14.61 -9.27 8.39
N CYS A 60 -13.63 -9.05 7.50
CA CYS A 60 -12.35 -8.42 7.81
C CYS A 60 -12.13 -7.08 7.07
N HIS A 61 -12.97 -6.74 6.09
CA HIS A 61 -12.83 -5.53 5.28
C HIS A 61 -14.10 -4.69 5.32
N LEU A 62 -13.96 -3.38 5.28
CA LEU A 62 -15.06 -2.47 4.93
C LEU A 62 -15.41 -2.66 3.45
N ILE A 63 -14.39 -2.58 2.63
CA ILE A 63 -14.35 -2.96 1.22
C ILE A 63 -12.89 -3.33 0.90
N PRO A 64 -12.58 -4.47 0.26
CA PRO A 64 -11.19 -4.80 -0.05
C PRO A 64 -10.49 -3.71 -0.87
N PRO A 65 -9.24 -3.32 -0.52
CA PRO A 65 -8.36 -3.93 0.50
C PRO A 65 -8.52 -3.38 1.93
N VAL A 66 -9.36 -2.38 2.18
CA VAL A 66 -9.47 -1.63 3.43
C VAL A 66 -9.96 -2.51 4.58
N LEU A 67 -9.11 -2.70 5.61
CA LEU A 67 -9.43 -3.49 6.78
C LEU A 67 -10.39 -2.75 7.72
N ASN A 68 -11.34 -3.50 8.28
CA ASN A 68 -12.08 -3.10 9.47
C ASN A 68 -11.34 -3.56 10.76
N LYS A 69 -11.88 -3.26 11.92
CA LYS A 69 -11.29 -3.64 13.20
C LYS A 69 -11.11 -5.17 13.36
N ASN A 70 -12.01 -5.98 12.82
CA ASN A 70 -11.85 -7.44 12.86
C ASN A 70 -10.68 -7.91 11.99
N GLY A 71 -10.46 -7.29 10.83
CA GLY A 71 -9.30 -7.56 9.98
C GLY A 71 -7.99 -7.17 10.67
N TYR A 72 -7.97 -6.05 11.37
CA TYR A 72 -6.84 -5.65 12.20
C TYR A 72 -6.56 -6.69 13.30
N MET A 73 -7.58 -7.08 14.08
CA MET A 73 -7.43 -8.10 15.11
C MET A 73 -7.00 -9.46 14.55
N PHE A 74 -7.52 -9.83 13.40
CA PHE A 74 -7.13 -11.06 12.71
C PHE A 74 -5.61 -11.13 12.43
N LYS A 75 -5.01 -10.03 11.95
CA LYS A 75 -3.55 -9.94 11.76
C LYS A 75 -2.80 -10.00 13.10
N ARG A 76 -3.26 -9.28 14.12
CA ARG A 76 -2.66 -9.24 15.46
C ARG A 76 -2.74 -10.59 16.17
N LEU A 77 -3.74 -11.39 15.91
CA LEU A 77 -3.88 -12.76 16.45
C LEU A 77 -3.13 -13.82 15.62
N GLY A 78 -2.25 -13.41 14.73
CA GLY A 78 -1.46 -14.32 13.90
C GLY A 78 -2.31 -15.08 12.90
N TYR A 79 -3.18 -14.37 12.17
CA TYR A 79 -4.10 -14.87 11.15
C TYR A 79 -5.11 -15.90 11.70
N ARG A 80 -5.64 -15.61 12.88
CA ARG A 80 -6.73 -16.36 13.53
C ARG A 80 -7.94 -15.45 13.70
N MET A 81 -9.13 -16.02 13.45
CA MET A 81 -10.37 -15.24 13.64
C MET A 81 -10.52 -14.84 15.10
N PRO A 82 -10.84 -13.57 15.38
CA PRO A 82 -11.29 -13.18 16.69
C PRO A 82 -12.50 -14.02 17.10
N PRO A 83 -12.63 -14.38 18.38
CA PRO A 83 -13.82 -15.11 18.83
C PRO A 83 -15.06 -14.22 18.74
N ASP A 84 -16.20 -14.82 18.35
CA ASP A 84 -17.46 -14.10 18.17
C ASP A 84 -17.97 -13.45 19.46
N GLU A 85 -17.70 -14.12 20.60
CA GLU A 85 -18.14 -13.67 21.92
C GLU A 85 -16.98 -13.54 22.89
N MET A 86 -16.68 -12.30 23.29
CA MET A 86 -15.77 -11.95 24.40
C MET A 86 -16.48 -10.97 25.33
N ASP A 87 -17.52 -11.45 26.04
CA ASP A 87 -18.37 -10.59 26.88
C ASP A 87 -17.72 -10.18 28.22
N GLY A 88 -16.58 -10.75 28.55
CA GLY A 88 -15.85 -10.45 29.80
C GLY A 88 -16.32 -11.28 31.00
N THR A 89 -17.38 -12.08 30.86
CA THR A 89 -17.86 -12.97 31.95
C THR A 89 -17.06 -14.27 32.00
N LYS A 90 -16.44 -14.66 30.88
CA LYS A 90 -15.57 -15.82 30.74
C LYS A 90 -14.14 -15.41 30.36
N PRO A 91 -13.12 -16.16 30.77
CA PRO A 91 -11.76 -15.94 30.28
C PRO A 91 -11.71 -16.03 28.75
N ALA A 92 -11.09 -15.05 28.10
CA ALA A 92 -10.85 -15.11 26.66
C ALA A 92 -10.09 -16.40 26.28
N PRO A 93 -10.36 -17.01 25.12
CA PRO A 93 -9.69 -18.24 24.68
C PRO A 93 -8.18 -17.97 24.47
N LYS A 94 -7.38 -19.02 24.66
CA LYS A 94 -5.96 -18.99 24.31
C LYS A 94 -5.77 -18.89 22.80
N ILE A 95 -4.67 -18.30 22.38
CA ILE A 95 -4.33 -18.19 20.95
C ILE A 95 -4.33 -19.57 20.26
N SER A 96 -3.79 -20.61 20.92
CA SER A 96 -3.75 -21.98 20.41
C SER A 96 -5.12 -22.66 20.31
N GLU A 97 -6.16 -22.08 20.90
CA GLU A 97 -7.52 -22.60 20.91
C GLU A 97 -8.41 -21.96 19.82
N LEU A 98 -7.98 -20.81 19.22
CA LEU A 98 -8.82 -20.04 18.30
C LEU A 98 -9.18 -20.78 17.01
N ASP A 99 -8.31 -21.65 16.53
CA ASP A 99 -8.50 -22.40 15.28
C ASP A 99 -8.33 -23.92 15.45
N LYS A 100 -8.57 -24.43 16.69
CA LYS A 100 -8.41 -25.85 17.02
C LYS A 100 -9.25 -26.80 16.16
N ASP A 101 -10.42 -26.34 15.71
CA ASP A 101 -11.38 -27.13 14.92
C ASP A 101 -11.15 -26.97 13.40
N ILE A 102 -10.21 -26.11 12.99
CA ILE A 102 -9.91 -25.84 11.60
C ILE A 102 -8.81 -26.79 11.11
N LYS A 103 -9.15 -27.60 10.12
CA LYS A 103 -8.17 -28.48 9.46
C LYS A 103 -7.21 -27.66 8.61
N PHE A 104 -5.92 -27.89 8.79
CA PHE A 104 -4.91 -27.32 7.92
C PHE A 104 -5.03 -27.92 6.52
N ALA A 105 -5.13 -27.05 5.52
CA ALA A 105 -5.09 -27.43 4.11
C ALA A 105 -4.33 -26.38 3.33
N TRP A 106 -3.37 -26.78 2.53
CA TRP A 106 -2.55 -25.88 1.70
C TRP A 106 -3.43 -25.01 0.78
N THR A 107 -4.48 -25.60 0.22
CA THR A 107 -5.44 -24.90 -0.64
C THR A 107 -6.16 -23.74 0.08
N ASN A 108 -6.30 -23.83 1.40
CA ASN A 108 -6.89 -22.79 2.22
C ASN A 108 -5.87 -21.71 2.67
N SER A 109 -4.63 -21.84 2.22
CA SER A 109 -3.54 -20.94 2.60
C SER A 109 -3.01 -20.12 1.43
N LEU A 110 -3.41 -20.46 0.21
CA LEU A 110 -2.95 -19.79 -1.01
C LEU A 110 -4.04 -18.92 -1.62
N ALA A 111 -3.65 -17.75 -2.07
CA ALA A 111 -4.50 -16.85 -2.86
C ALA A 111 -3.67 -16.26 -4.00
N LEU A 112 -4.29 -16.04 -5.15
CA LEU A 112 -3.72 -15.33 -6.26
C LEU A 112 -4.42 -13.97 -6.37
N VAL A 113 -3.66 -12.91 -6.55
CA VAL A 113 -4.15 -11.56 -6.83
C VAL A 113 -3.63 -11.13 -8.18
N THR A 114 -4.48 -10.56 -9.01
CA THR A 114 -4.06 -9.88 -10.23
C THR A 114 -4.73 -8.54 -10.32
N GLN A 115 -3.99 -7.54 -10.76
CA GLN A 115 -4.49 -6.19 -10.99
C GLN A 115 -3.97 -5.67 -12.32
N GLY A 116 -4.91 -5.29 -13.17
CA GLY A 116 -4.60 -4.59 -14.43
C GLY A 116 -5.20 -3.21 -14.43
N SER A 117 -4.56 -2.27 -15.12
CA SER A 117 -5.05 -0.90 -15.22
C SER A 117 -4.95 -0.33 -16.62
N PHE A 118 -5.78 0.69 -16.84
CA PHE A 118 -5.65 1.66 -17.91
C PHE A 118 -5.41 3.03 -17.29
N SER A 119 -4.37 3.72 -17.73
CA SER A 119 -4.04 5.06 -17.24
C SER A 119 -3.88 6.06 -18.39
N VAL A 120 -4.23 7.30 -18.09
CA VAL A 120 -3.95 8.48 -18.90
C VAL A 120 -3.26 9.49 -18.00
N GLU A 121 -2.03 9.82 -18.34
CA GLU A 121 -1.19 10.75 -17.61
C GLU A 121 -0.95 12.02 -18.43
N LYS A 122 -0.92 13.16 -17.76
CA LYS A 122 -0.47 14.42 -18.31
C LYS A 122 0.48 15.10 -17.33
N ASN A 123 1.76 15.16 -17.70
CA ASN A 123 2.81 15.76 -16.91
C ASN A 123 3.44 16.95 -17.67
N THR A 124 3.44 18.13 -17.06
CA THR A 124 3.97 19.35 -17.69
C THR A 124 5.49 19.37 -17.75
N GLY A 125 6.17 18.55 -16.94
CA GLY A 125 7.64 18.40 -16.95
C GLY A 125 8.17 17.31 -17.86
N ALA A 126 7.28 16.46 -18.44
CA ALA A 126 7.67 15.33 -19.27
C ALA A 126 7.66 15.64 -20.77
N SER A 127 8.40 14.83 -21.53
CA SER A 127 8.37 14.85 -23.01
C SER A 127 8.23 13.42 -23.52
N PRO A 128 7.07 13.03 -24.12
CA PRO A 128 5.87 13.83 -24.40
C PRO A 128 5.09 14.20 -23.13
N PRO A 129 4.35 15.33 -23.14
CA PRO A 129 3.64 15.81 -21.96
C PRO A 129 2.39 15.02 -21.59
N SER A 130 2.01 14.03 -22.40
CA SER A 130 0.89 13.13 -22.13
C SER A 130 1.16 11.71 -22.65
N SER A 131 0.70 10.74 -21.89
CA SER A 131 0.80 9.32 -22.20
C SER A 131 -0.50 8.59 -21.87
N SER A 132 -0.67 7.42 -22.45
CA SER A 132 -1.71 6.48 -22.03
C SER A 132 -1.19 5.05 -22.15
N SER A 133 -1.53 4.21 -21.21
CA SER A 133 -1.02 2.85 -21.15
C SER A 133 -2.05 1.87 -20.58
N PHE A 134 -1.95 0.62 -21.01
CA PHE A 134 -2.52 -0.53 -20.32
C PHE A 134 -1.38 -1.23 -19.59
N ASN A 135 -1.58 -1.52 -18.33
CA ASN A 135 -0.56 -2.15 -17.49
C ASN A 135 -1.15 -3.38 -16.80
N LEU A 136 -0.32 -4.38 -16.60
CA LEU A 136 -0.51 -5.38 -15.57
C LEU A 136 0.27 -4.87 -14.35
N ASP A 137 -0.44 -4.29 -13.38
CA ASP A 137 0.18 -3.65 -12.23
C ASP A 137 0.73 -4.69 -11.24
N GLU A 138 -0.03 -5.78 -11.04
CA GLU A 138 0.30 -6.81 -10.06
C GLU A 138 -0.19 -8.18 -10.54
N ALA A 139 0.64 -9.20 -10.36
CA ALA A 139 0.22 -10.60 -10.33
C ALA A 139 1.00 -11.28 -9.21
N ALA A 140 0.35 -11.53 -8.08
CA ALA A 140 0.99 -11.98 -6.85
C ALA A 140 0.36 -13.25 -6.29
N LEU A 141 1.21 -14.17 -5.82
CA LEU A 141 0.81 -15.34 -5.06
C LEU A 141 1.02 -15.09 -3.57
N PHE A 142 -0.05 -15.17 -2.81
CA PHE A 142 -0.02 -15.05 -1.36
C PHE A 142 -0.12 -16.41 -0.71
N GLY A 143 0.75 -16.66 0.29
CA GLY A 143 0.68 -17.80 1.18
C GLY A 143 0.60 -17.31 2.62
N ALA A 144 -0.53 -17.50 3.31
CA ALA A 144 -0.67 -16.98 4.66
C ALA A 144 -1.54 -17.89 5.54
N GLY A 145 -1.26 -17.89 6.83
CA GLY A 145 -2.06 -18.65 7.78
C GLY A 145 -1.44 -18.83 9.15
N SER A 146 -2.13 -19.66 9.93
CA SER A 146 -1.72 -20.13 11.25
C SER A 146 -1.63 -21.66 11.24
N LEU A 147 -0.70 -22.21 12.01
CA LEU A 147 -0.67 -23.62 12.31
C LEU A 147 -1.65 -23.91 13.44
N PRO A 148 -2.65 -24.79 13.23
CA PRO A 148 -3.68 -25.09 14.23
C PRO A 148 -3.06 -25.57 15.55
N GLN A 149 -3.69 -25.20 16.67
CA GLN A 149 -3.30 -25.59 18.03
C GLN A 149 -1.89 -25.17 18.46
N THR A 150 -1.27 -24.26 17.71
CA THR A 150 0.03 -23.67 18.04
C THR A 150 -0.09 -22.15 18.10
N GLY A 151 1.00 -21.45 18.46
CA GLY A 151 1.10 -20.00 18.32
C GLY A 151 1.66 -19.55 16.96
N PHE A 152 2.11 -20.48 16.12
CA PHE A 152 2.82 -20.15 14.88
C PHE A 152 1.89 -19.66 13.78
N SER A 153 2.38 -18.70 13.02
CA SER A 153 1.77 -18.14 11.82
C SER A 153 2.84 -17.87 10.76
N TYR A 154 2.41 -17.70 9.53
CA TYR A 154 3.29 -17.37 8.41
C TYR A 154 2.56 -16.47 7.43
N PHE A 155 3.34 -15.70 6.69
CA PHE A 155 2.90 -14.89 5.56
C PHE A 155 4.02 -14.86 4.53
N ALA A 156 3.69 -15.04 3.27
CA ALA A 156 4.58 -14.86 2.14
C ALA A 156 3.80 -14.25 0.97
N GLN A 157 4.43 -13.31 0.28
CA GLN A 157 3.94 -12.70 -0.95
C GLN A 157 5.04 -12.81 -1.99
N PHE A 158 4.72 -13.48 -3.08
CA PHE A 158 5.61 -13.65 -4.20
C PHE A 158 5.00 -12.96 -5.42
N GLU A 159 5.64 -11.92 -5.88
CA GLU A 159 5.29 -11.23 -7.10
C GLU A 159 5.69 -12.07 -8.30
N LEU A 160 4.69 -12.59 -9.01
CA LEU A 160 4.88 -13.29 -10.28
C LEU A 160 5.21 -12.29 -11.39
N TYR A 161 4.64 -11.09 -11.27
CA TYR A 161 4.85 -9.97 -12.17
C TYR A 161 4.53 -8.65 -11.47
N GLN A 162 5.52 -7.76 -11.40
CA GLN A 162 5.39 -6.37 -11.00
C GLN A 162 6.48 -5.59 -11.75
N ASP A 163 6.11 -4.58 -12.53
CA ASP A 163 7.03 -3.75 -13.33
C ASP A 163 8.02 -4.56 -14.18
N GLY A 164 7.58 -5.70 -14.74
CA GLY A 164 8.39 -6.57 -15.58
C GLY A 164 9.33 -7.51 -14.84
N GLN A 165 9.26 -7.61 -13.53
CA GLN A 165 10.10 -8.47 -12.69
C GLN A 165 9.27 -9.43 -11.84
N SER A 166 9.88 -10.47 -11.35
CA SER A 166 9.33 -11.37 -10.34
C SER A 166 10.27 -11.39 -9.14
N ASN A 167 9.72 -11.27 -7.95
CA ASN A 167 10.49 -11.24 -6.71
C ASN A 167 9.69 -11.77 -5.51
N LEU A 168 10.40 -12.13 -4.45
CA LEU A 168 9.80 -12.32 -3.14
C LEU A 168 9.65 -10.93 -2.51
N GLU A 169 8.42 -10.49 -2.31
CA GLU A 169 8.15 -9.17 -1.73
C GLU A 169 8.15 -9.22 -0.20
N GLN A 170 7.58 -10.30 0.35
CA GLN A 170 7.54 -10.51 1.79
C GLN A 170 7.62 -11.99 2.13
N ALA A 171 8.32 -12.31 3.21
CA ALA A 171 8.29 -13.66 3.79
C ALA A 171 8.57 -13.58 5.29
N GLN A 172 7.59 -13.92 6.10
CA GLN A 172 7.71 -13.84 7.55
C GLN A 172 7.09 -15.04 8.24
N VAL A 173 7.70 -15.41 9.36
CA VAL A 173 7.14 -16.35 10.32
C VAL A 173 6.84 -15.60 11.63
N GLY A 174 5.75 -15.97 12.29
CA GLY A 174 5.31 -15.34 13.51
C GLY A 174 4.98 -16.35 14.61
N TYR A 175 5.06 -15.90 15.83
CA TYR A 175 4.60 -16.63 17.00
C TYR A 175 3.77 -15.69 17.88
N THR A 176 2.55 -16.09 18.20
CA THR A 176 1.64 -15.32 19.05
C THR A 176 1.24 -16.18 20.25
N VAL A 177 1.34 -15.62 21.44
CA VAL A 177 1.09 -16.31 22.72
C VAL A 177 0.22 -15.47 23.63
N GLY A 178 -0.56 -16.12 24.49
CA GLY A 178 -1.48 -15.48 25.41
C GLY A 178 -2.94 -15.81 25.09
N ARG A 179 -3.81 -14.84 25.28
CA ARG A 179 -5.27 -14.95 25.05
C ARG A 179 -5.71 -13.96 23.99
N ALA A 180 -6.88 -14.16 23.41
CA ALA A 180 -7.43 -13.29 22.39
C ALA A 180 -7.57 -11.81 22.82
N ASN A 181 -7.73 -11.55 24.10
CA ASN A 181 -7.79 -10.19 24.67
C ASN A 181 -6.48 -9.66 25.23
N SER A 182 -5.44 -10.49 25.31
CA SER A 182 -4.13 -10.11 25.86
C SER A 182 -3.06 -11.05 25.34
N SER A 183 -2.34 -10.61 24.31
CA SER A 183 -1.37 -11.45 23.61
C SER A 183 -0.08 -10.72 23.29
N PHE A 184 1.01 -11.46 23.31
CA PHE A 184 2.30 -11.06 22.76
C PHE A 184 2.52 -11.74 21.42
N PHE A 185 3.16 -11.06 20.50
CA PHE A 185 3.61 -11.63 19.24
C PHE A 185 5.06 -11.28 18.95
N ALA A 186 5.72 -12.14 18.21
CA ALA A 186 7.00 -11.89 17.56
C ALA A 186 6.95 -12.42 16.14
N LYS A 187 7.47 -11.64 15.19
CA LYS A 187 7.57 -12.00 13.77
C LYS A 187 9.02 -11.80 13.32
N ALA A 188 9.49 -12.62 12.41
CA ALA A 188 10.82 -12.50 11.84
C ALA A 188 10.77 -12.81 10.35
N GLY A 189 11.54 -12.09 9.55
CA GLY A 189 11.61 -12.23 8.11
C GLY A 189 11.61 -10.89 7.39
N GLU A 190 11.36 -10.94 6.09
CA GLU A 190 11.14 -9.79 5.24
C GLU A 190 9.71 -9.31 5.42
N MET A 191 9.53 -8.06 5.83
CA MET A 191 8.24 -7.51 6.20
C MET A 191 8.12 -6.04 5.80
N HIS A 192 6.95 -5.65 5.36
CA HIS A 192 6.67 -4.24 5.07
C HIS A 192 6.88 -3.37 6.31
N MET A 193 7.54 -2.22 6.16
CA MET A 193 7.85 -1.34 7.31
C MET A 193 6.60 -0.89 8.04
N GLN A 194 5.53 -0.58 7.30
CA GLN A 194 4.28 -0.03 7.82
C GLN A 194 3.12 -1.04 7.81
N GLU A 195 3.40 -2.30 7.44
CA GLU A 195 2.33 -3.25 7.20
C GLU A 195 1.53 -3.62 8.45
N GLY A 196 0.25 -3.22 8.39
CA GLY A 196 -0.84 -3.86 9.10
C GLY A 196 -0.84 -3.82 10.61
N GLU A 197 0.04 -3.04 11.17
CA GLU A 197 0.10 -2.87 12.62
C GLU A 197 -0.66 -1.60 13.06
N GLY A 198 -0.90 -0.65 12.13
CA GLY A 198 -1.56 0.61 12.42
C GLY A 198 -3.06 0.66 12.09
N THR A 199 -3.66 1.80 12.40
CA THR A 199 -5.04 2.12 12.00
C THR A 199 -5.13 2.41 10.49
N ARG A 200 -6.34 2.47 9.94
CA ARG A 200 -6.54 2.69 8.50
C ARG A 200 -5.80 3.91 7.94
N ALA A 201 -5.79 5.01 8.69
CA ALA A 201 -5.11 6.23 8.26
C ALA A 201 -3.58 6.09 8.16
N ALA A 202 -2.98 5.18 8.94
CA ALA A 202 -1.56 4.87 8.91
C ALA A 202 -1.20 3.83 7.85
N MET A 203 -2.18 3.11 7.31
CA MET A 203 -1.93 2.07 6.31
C MET A 203 -1.54 2.67 4.97
N PHE A 204 -0.60 2.02 4.30
CA PHE A 204 -0.14 2.37 2.97
C PHE A 204 -1.24 2.15 1.91
N TYR A 205 -1.93 1.02 2.01
CA TYR A 205 -3.01 0.64 1.09
C TYR A 205 -4.38 1.01 1.64
N ASN A 206 -4.99 2.01 1.03
CA ASN A 206 -6.36 2.46 1.29
C ASN A 206 -7.21 2.35 0.01
N LEU A 207 -8.33 3.07 -0.04
CA LEU A 207 -9.17 3.07 -1.24
C LEU A 207 -8.45 3.68 -2.45
N PHE A 208 -7.59 4.68 -2.27
CA PHE A 208 -6.72 5.16 -3.33
C PHE A 208 -5.64 4.12 -3.68
N PRO A 209 -5.38 3.89 -4.98
CA PRO A 209 -4.36 2.93 -5.43
C PRO A 209 -2.93 3.43 -5.15
N ASP A 210 -2.77 4.74 -5.21
CA ASP A 210 -1.47 5.37 -5.03
C ASP A 210 -1.28 5.73 -3.56
N PRO A 211 -0.10 5.50 -3.00
CA PRO A 211 0.18 5.90 -1.62
C PRO A 211 0.13 7.42 -1.48
N SER A 212 -0.05 7.87 -0.24
CA SER A 212 -0.03 9.30 0.09
C SER A 212 1.38 9.88 -0.10
N LEU A 213 1.49 11.09 -0.63
CA LEU A 213 2.75 11.83 -0.77
C LEU A 213 3.59 11.86 0.51
N ILE A 214 2.94 11.96 1.66
CA ILE A 214 3.66 12.05 2.94
C ILE A 214 4.35 10.73 3.32
N LEU A 215 3.91 9.60 2.76
CA LEU A 215 4.49 8.29 3.01
C LEU A 215 5.64 7.96 2.05
N THR A 216 5.61 8.50 0.84
CA THR A 216 6.57 8.21 -0.22
C THR A 216 7.63 9.28 -0.42
N ASN A 217 7.25 10.57 -0.33
CA ASN A 217 8.09 11.69 -0.77
C ASN A 217 8.60 12.59 0.36
N SER A 218 8.43 12.21 1.61
CA SER A 218 8.75 13.08 2.77
C SER A 218 10.25 13.18 3.09
N ASN A 219 11.15 13.16 2.07
CA ASN A 219 12.59 13.17 2.35
C ASN A 219 13.45 13.61 1.15
N ALA A 220 14.70 14.10 1.46
CA ALA A 220 15.72 14.41 0.48
C ALA A 220 16.55 13.19 0.02
N LEU A 221 16.37 12.04 0.64
CA LEU A 221 17.25 10.88 0.53
C LEU A 221 16.62 9.75 -0.28
N ASN A 222 15.54 10.02 -0.97
CA ASN A 222 14.77 9.03 -1.74
C ASN A 222 14.32 7.82 -0.89
N PHE A 223 13.98 8.09 0.39
CA PHE A 223 13.54 7.08 1.34
C PHE A 223 12.01 7.04 1.39
N SER A 224 11.43 5.90 1.14
CA SER A 224 10.00 5.63 1.29
C SER A 224 9.74 4.77 2.51
N LEU A 225 8.59 4.95 3.15
CA LEU A 225 8.10 4.02 4.17
C LEU A 225 7.55 2.72 3.55
N ASP A 226 7.45 2.66 2.22
CA ASP A 226 7.11 1.47 1.44
C ASP A 226 8.37 0.64 1.17
N GLN A 227 8.92 0.07 2.20
CA GLN A 227 10.10 -0.78 2.16
C GLN A 227 9.78 -2.12 2.85
N HIS A 228 10.46 -3.18 2.43
CA HIS A 228 10.28 -4.54 2.96
C HIS A 228 11.58 -5.08 3.61
N PRO A 229 12.12 -4.43 4.62
CA PRO A 229 13.38 -4.86 5.22
C PRO A 229 13.24 -6.18 5.99
N VAL A 230 14.33 -6.95 5.98
CA VAL A 230 14.46 -8.14 6.84
C VAL A 230 14.71 -7.71 8.29
N GLY A 231 13.93 -8.27 9.21
CA GLY A 231 14.07 -7.92 10.63
C GLY A 231 13.21 -8.74 11.57
N ILE A 232 13.04 -8.19 12.74
CA ILE A 232 12.21 -8.75 13.82
C ILE A 232 11.22 -7.67 14.24
N ASN A 233 9.94 -8.06 14.36
CA ASN A 233 8.87 -7.26 14.93
C ASN A 233 8.29 -7.97 16.15
N ALA A 234 8.22 -7.30 17.28
CA ALA A 234 7.59 -7.83 18.49
C ALA A 234 6.61 -6.82 19.08
N GLY A 235 5.55 -7.31 19.67
CA GLY A 235 4.54 -6.43 20.21
C GLY A 235 3.57 -7.09 21.18
N TYR A 236 2.68 -6.24 21.69
CA TYR A 236 1.63 -6.62 22.61
C TYR A 236 0.30 -6.08 22.11
N THR A 237 -0.74 -6.86 22.27
CA THR A 237 -2.12 -6.48 21.97
C THR A 237 -2.99 -6.70 23.20
N TRP A 238 -3.74 -5.67 23.58
CA TRP A 238 -4.80 -5.76 24.58
C TRP A 238 -6.13 -5.36 23.93
N ALA A 239 -7.19 -6.06 24.30
CA ALA A 239 -8.55 -5.76 23.85
C ALA A 239 -9.54 -5.84 25.00
N SER A 240 -10.45 -4.88 25.05
CA SER A 240 -11.60 -4.90 25.95
C SER A 240 -12.64 -5.94 25.53
N PRO A 241 -13.62 -6.30 26.38
CA PRO A 241 -14.75 -7.12 25.99
C PRO A 241 -15.42 -6.59 24.71
N TYR A 242 -15.88 -7.52 23.86
CA TYR A 242 -16.48 -7.23 22.55
C TYR A 242 -15.57 -6.43 21.59
N PHE A 243 -14.25 -6.42 21.84
CA PHE A 243 -13.27 -5.63 21.07
C PHE A 243 -13.68 -4.15 20.89
N LYS A 244 -14.39 -3.58 21.88
CA LYS A 244 -14.79 -2.16 21.81
C LYS A 244 -13.59 -1.23 21.76
N GLN A 245 -12.52 -1.63 22.46
CA GLN A 245 -11.24 -0.94 22.48
C GLN A 245 -10.13 -1.96 22.24
N VAL A 246 -9.15 -1.59 21.45
CA VAL A 246 -7.95 -2.41 21.20
C VAL A 246 -6.73 -1.50 21.28
N LEU A 247 -5.78 -1.86 22.14
CA LEU A 247 -4.47 -1.24 22.21
C LEU A 247 -3.44 -2.20 21.63
N GLY A 248 -2.70 -1.74 20.64
CA GLY A 248 -1.53 -2.42 20.07
C GLY A 248 -0.27 -1.61 20.35
N ILE A 249 0.80 -2.29 20.70
CA ILE A 249 2.14 -1.69 20.81
C ILE A 249 3.08 -2.61 20.06
N SER A 250 3.92 -2.07 19.19
CA SER A 250 4.94 -2.86 18.53
C SER A 250 6.27 -2.13 18.34
N ALA A 251 7.32 -2.91 18.25
CA ALA A 251 8.66 -2.44 17.94
C ALA A 251 9.29 -3.37 16.91
N LYS A 252 9.90 -2.76 15.87
CA LYS A 252 10.63 -3.49 14.83
C LYS A 252 12.10 -3.08 14.87
N VAL A 253 12.97 -4.04 14.63
CA VAL A 253 14.38 -3.80 14.36
C VAL A 253 14.70 -4.50 13.05
N THR A 254 15.18 -3.74 12.10
CA THR A 254 15.42 -4.23 10.73
C THR A 254 16.86 -3.95 10.31
N ASN A 255 17.28 -4.57 9.21
CA ASN A 255 18.50 -4.18 8.53
C ASN A 255 18.36 -2.75 7.99
N GLY A 256 19.45 -1.99 8.01
CA GLY A 256 19.48 -0.67 7.39
C GLY A 256 19.44 -0.78 5.85
N LEU A 257 19.25 0.35 5.18
CA LEU A 257 19.18 0.44 3.73
C LEU A 257 20.49 0.95 3.14
N ASN A 258 20.85 0.49 1.94
CA ASN A 258 21.93 1.02 1.12
C ASN A 258 21.51 2.33 0.41
N ALA A 259 22.46 2.99 -0.24
CA ALA A 259 22.22 4.23 -0.98
C ALA A 259 21.20 4.09 -2.13
N ASP A 260 21.15 2.91 -2.77
CA ASP A 260 20.19 2.57 -3.83
C ASP A 260 18.80 2.15 -3.30
N GLY A 261 18.62 2.12 -1.99
CA GLY A 261 17.40 1.67 -1.35
C GLY A 261 17.33 0.15 -1.13
N SER A 262 18.31 -0.62 -1.63
CA SER A 262 18.40 -2.05 -1.34
C SER A 262 18.76 -2.30 0.13
N GLU A 263 18.37 -3.48 0.63
CA GLU A 263 18.73 -3.86 1.99
C GLU A 263 20.24 -4.09 2.17
N ILE A 264 20.71 -3.75 3.36
CA ILE A 264 22.03 -4.19 3.80
C ILE A 264 21.92 -5.66 4.22
N LEU A 265 22.23 -6.56 3.28
CA LEU A 265 22.31 -7.98 3.58
C LEU A 265 23.41 -8.25 4.62
N ALA A 266 23.26 -9.33 5.38
CA ALA A 266 24.12 -9.70 6.51
C ALA A 266 25.63 -9.78 6.22
N ALA A 267 26.02 -9.84 4.95
CA ALA A 267 27.41 -9.85 4.50
C ALA A 267 28.06 -8.45 4.45
N SER A 268 27.29 -7.36 4.58
CA SER A 268 27.88 -6.02 4.59
C SER A 268 28.60 -5.78 5.92
N THR A 269 29.78 -5.21 5.86
CA THR A 269 30.60 -4.84 7.03
C THR A 269 30.00 -3.73 7.87
N LYS A 270 28.81 -3.24 7.53
CA LYS A 270 28.14 -2.10 8.15
C LYS A 270 26.94 -2.58 8.96
N ASN A 271 27.09 -2.59 10.28
CA ASN A 271 26.08 -3.04 11.26
C ASN A 271 25.02 -1.98 11.57
N SER A 272 24.51 -1.25 10.57
CA SER A 272 23.37 -0.35 10.84
C SER A 272 22.10 -1.15 11.01
N LYS A 273 21.32 -0.78 12.02
CA LYS A 273 19.98 -1.30 12.27
C LYS A 273 19.03 -0.13 12.34
N ASP A 274 17.86 -0.33 11.74
CA ASP A 274 16.77 0.61 11.82
C ASP A 274 15.79 0.16 12.90
N ALA A 275 15.19 1.11 13.57
CA ALA A 275 14.22 0.87 14.61
C ALA A 275 12.90 1.57 14.29
N TRP A 276 11.83 0.87 14.46
CA TRP A 276 10.47 1.35 14.33
C TRP A 276 9.71 1.09 15.62
N PHE A 277 8.90 2.04 16.04
CA PHE A 277 7.99 1.88 17.17
C PHE A 277 6.63 2.46 16.83
N ASP A 278 5.55 1.74 17.15
CA ASP A 278 4.18 2.20 16.98
C ASP A 278 3.30 1.85 18.17
N VAL A 279 2.31 2.71 18.38
CA VAL A 279 1.21 2.51 19.32
C VAL A 279 -0.09 2.78 18.59
N ASP A 280 -0.96 1.78 18.57
CA ASP A 280 -2.26 1.83 17.94
C ASP A 280 -3.35 1.74 18.98
N TYR A 281 -4.35 2.60 18.87
CA TYR A 281 -5.52 2.53 19.71
C TYR A 281 -6.79 2.59 18.87
N TRP A 282 -7.53 1.51 18.88
CA TRP A 282 -8.84 1.42 18.23
C TRP A 282 -9.95 1.61 19.25
N PHE A 283 -10.97 2.38 18.90
CA PHE A 283 -12.10 2.73 19.77
C PHE A 283 -13.41 2.79 18.97
N GLY A 284 -14.52 2.61 19.68
CA GLY A 284 -15.82 2.59 19.05
C GLY A 284 -16.00 1.47 18.02
N PRO A 285 -16.89 1.62 17.06
CA PRO A 285 -17.13 0.60 16.04
C PRO A 285 -15.93 0.46 15.11
N ASP A 286 -15.34 1.56 14.64
CA ASP A 286 -14.23 1.55 13.69
C ASP A 286 -13.41 2.85 13.68
N GLY A 287 -13.21 3.47 14.84
CA GLY A 287 -12.29 4.59 15.02
C GLY A 287 -10.92 4.11 15.48
N GLY A 288 -9.86 4.85 15.13
CA GLY A 288 -8.53 4.51 15.58
C GLY A 288 -7.54 5.65 15.44
N VAL A 289 -6.48 5.58 16.23
CA VAL A 289 -5.32 6.47 16.17
C VAL A 289 -4.04 5.65 16.23
N THR A 290 -3.04 6.01 15.43
CA THR A 290 -1.69 5.45 15.43
C THR A 290 -0.68 6.54 15.69
N PHE A 291 0.22 6.30 16.62
CA PHE A 291 1.45 7.05 16.81
C PHE A 291 2.60 6.19 16.34
N MET A 292 3.47 6.74 15.51
CA MET A 292 4.63 6.01 15.00
C MET A 292 5.90 6.85 15.08
N THR A 293 7.02 6.16 15.28
CA THR A 293 8.34 6.75 15.11
C THR A 293 9.26 5.75 14.42
N TYR A 294 10.12 6.27 13.56
CA TYR A 294 11.16 5.52 12.89
C TYR A 294 12.49 6.23 13.07
N TYR A 295 13.53 5.44 13.31
CA TYR A 295 14.91 5.86 13.36
C TYR A 295 15.75 4.89 12.54
N GLY A 296 16.49 5.42 11.57
CA GLY A 296 17.33 4.60 10.72
C GLY A 296 18.47 5.39 10.11
N THR A 297 19.26 4.69 9.33
CA THR A 297 20.37 5.26 8.59
C THR A 297 20.38 4.71 7.18
N LYS A 298 20.81 5.50 6.22
CA LYS A 298 20.92 5.08 4.83
C LYS A 298 22.27 5.48 4.30
N ASP A 299 23.03 4.53 3.76
CA ASP A 299 24.30 4.87 3.09
C ASP A 299 24.00 5.68 1.82
N GLN A 300 24.67 6.81 1.68
CA GLN A 300 24.63 7.66 0.50
C GLN A 300 25.99 7.73 -0.13
N VAL A 301 26.07 7.51 -1.44
CA VAL A 301 27.28 7.70 -2.23
C VAL A 301 27.13 9.02 -2.97
N GLN A 302 28.05 9.93 -2.73
CA GLN A 302 28.11 11.21 -3.48
C GLN A 302 29.27 11.17 -4.47
N ASN A 303 29.10 11.92 -5.58
CA ASN A 303 30.08 11.99 -6.69
C ASN A 303 30.43 10.61 -7.25
N GLN A 304 29.42 9.73 -7.37
CA GLN A 304 29.61 8.36 -7.84
C GLN A 304 30.37 8.31 -9.18
N GLY A 305 31.43 7.51 -9.21
CA GLY A 305 32.27 7.35 -10.39
C GLY A 305 33.29 8.48 -10.63
N THR A 306 33.49 9.40 -9.71
CA THR A 306 34.52 10.44 -9.74
C THR A 306 35.64 10.17 -8.75
N GLU A 307 36.78 10.88 -8.85
CA GLU A 307 37.88 10.79 -7.87
C GLU A 307 37.48 11.28 -6.48
N ASP A 308 36.44 12.11 -6.40
CA ASP A 308 35.91 12.67 -5.14
C ASP A 308 34.72 11.86 -4.61
N GLU A 309 34.55 10.61 -5.02
CA GLU A 309 33.50 9.74 -4.49
C GLU A 309 33.68 9.49 -3.01
N PHE A 310 32.65 9.74 -2.24
CA PHE A 310 32.61 9.39 -0.81
C PHE A 310 31.25 8.88 -0.37
N THR A 311 31.27 8.00 0.61
CA THR A 311 30.07 7.46 1.24
C THR A 311 29.90 8.11 2.60
N TYR A 312 28.69 8.63 2.89
CA TYR A 312 28.30 9.08 4.21
C TYR A 312 26.99 8.43 4.64
N ARG A 313 26.72 8.44 5.94
CA ARG A 313 25.54 7.78 6.51
C ARG A 313 24.68 8.79 7.24
N PRO A 314 23.69 9.40 6.56
CA PRO A 314 22.73 10.28 7.20
C PRO A 314 21.83 9.51 8.16
N THR A 315 21.42 10.19 9.21
CA THR A 315 20.36 9.72 10.09
C THR A 315 19.01 10.11 9.53
N ILE A 316 18.07 9.17 9.55
CA ILE A 316 16.70 9.34 9.06
C ILE A 316 15.77 9.19 10.27
N ARG A 317 14.90 10.17 10.49
CA ARG A 317 13.89 10.13 11.56
C ARG A 317 12.52 10.46 11.02
N ARG A 318 11.53 9.72 11.48
CA ARG A 318 10.11 9.96 11.16
C ARG A 318 9.29 9.95 12.44
N TYR A 319 8.35 10.87 12.51
CA TYR A 319 7.39 10.96 13.61
C TYR A 319 6.02 11.19 12.99
N GLY A 320 5.09 10.28 13.26
CA GLY A 320 3.77 10.33 12.66
C GLY A 320 2.64 10.17 13.66
N VAL A 321 1.54 10.83 13.38
CA VAL A 321 0.25 10.57 14.00
C VAL A 321 -0.81 10.48 12.93
N PHE A 322 -1.60 9.42 12.98
CA PHE A 322 -2.64 9.13 12.01
C PHE A 322 -3.90 8.72 12.75
N GLY A 323 -5.05 9.10 12.23
CA GLY A 323 -6.32 8.75 12.82
C GLY A 323 -7.42 8.59 11.79
N ASN A 324 -8.41 7.78 12.13
CA ASN A 324 -9.60 7.62 11.33
C ASN A 324 -10.84 7.44 12.23
N TYR A 325 -12.01 7.75 11.70
CA TYR A 325 -13.28 7.48 12.36
C TYR A 325 -14.39 7.25 11.36
N LEU A 326 -15.08 6.12 11.52
CA LEU A 326 -16.23 5.74 10.70
C LEU A 326 -17.52 6.25 11.33
N PHE A 327 -18.11 7.29 10.74
CA PHE A 327 -19.39 7.86 11.13
C PHE A 327 -20.55 7.11 10.48
N PHE A 328 -21.55 6.75 11.28
CA PHE A 328 -22.82 6.16 10.79
C PHE A 328 -22.63 4.94 9.89
N ASP A 329 -21.56 4.17 10.09
CA ASP A 329 -21.16 3.01 9.28
C ASP A 329 -21.00 3.31 7.77
N LYS A 330 -20.86 4.60 7.40
CA LYS A 330 -20.82 5.04 6.00
C LYS A 330 -19.75 6.05 5.66
N LEU A 331 -19.44 6.97 6.56
CA LEU A 331 -18.50 8.06 6.30
C LEU A 331 -17.24 7.82 7.11
N ASP A 332 -16.17 7.38 6.46
CA ASP A 332 -14.85 7.26 7.07
C ASP A 332 -14.06 8.54 6.80
N VAL A 333 -13.60 9.17 7.85
CA VAL A 333 -12.74 10.35 7.79
C VAL A 333 -11.36 9.93 8.31
N LEU A 334 -10.35 10.07 7.46
CA LEU A 334 -8.98 9.72 7.78
C LEU A 334 -8.11 10.98 7.74
N GLY A 335 -7.15 11.06 8.64
CA GLY A 335 -6.20 12.16 8.68
C GLY A 335 -4.85 11.71 9.20
N GLY A 336 -3.80 12.44 8.83
CA GLY A 336 -2.46 12.12 9.27
C GLY A 336 -1.51 13.29 9.17
N TYR A 337 -0.52 13.26 10.03
CA TYR A 337 0.64 14.14 10.04
C TYR A 337 1.91 13.30 10.13
N LEU A 338 2.89 13.59 9.29
CA LEU A 338 4.21 12.99 9.33
C LEU A 338 5.27 14.08 9.29
N ARG A 339 6.21 14.03 10.22
CA ARG A 339 7.41 14.84 10.24
C ARG A 339 8.62 13.99 9.91
N SER A 340 9.45 14.48 9.01
CA SER A 340 10.79 13.97 8.71
C SER A 340 11.85 14.93 9.27
N ASP A 341 12.91 14.37 9.85
CA ASP A 341 14.08 15.10 10.32
C ASP A 341 15.32 14.27 9.94
N ASP A 342 15.92 14.62 8.81
CA ASP A 342 17.03 13.86 8.23
C ASP A 342 18.32 14.70 8.25
N ASP A 343 19.45 14.04 8.43
CA ASP A 343 20.75 14.66 8.23
C ASP A 343 21.07 14.65 6.72
N TRP A 344 21.40 15.83 6.19
CA TRP A 344 21.81 16.02 4.81
C TRP A 344 23.23 16.56 4.76
N LYS A 345 24.08 16.00 3.91
CA LYS A 345 25.42 16.51 3.69
C LYS A 345 25.49 17.23 2.35
N ASP A 346 25.81 18.52 2.38
CA ASP A 346 26.02 19.27 1.16
C ASP A 346 27.32 18.80 0.47
N THR A 347 27.26 18.66 -0.85
CA THR A 347 28.40 18.27 -1.68
C THR A 347 29.44 19.36 -1.83
N ALA A 348 29.01 20.64 -1.73
CA ALA A 348 29.86 21.78 -2.03
C ALA A 348 30.87 22.09 -0.91
N ASP A 349 30.48 21.94 0.35
CA ASP A 349 31.32 22.29 1.50
C ASP A 349 31.49 21.16 2.52
N GLY A 350 30.80 20.05 2.31
CA GLY A 350 30.79 18.90 3.22
C GLY A 350 30.06 19.15 4.54
N ALA A 351 29.39 20.30 4.67
CA ALA A 351 28.63 20.65 5.88
C ALA A 351 27.39 19.75 6.01
N ILE A 352 27.08 19.34 7.24
CA ILE A 352 25.86 18.59 7.54
C ILE A 352 24.76 19.61 7.82
N SER A 353 23.75 19.61 6.96
CA SER A 353 22.54 20.38 7.10
C SER A 353 21.36 19.50 7.53
N LYS A 354 20.32 20.11 8.08
CA LYS A 354 19.07 19.43 8.40
C LYS A 354 18.10 19.53 7.24
N TYR A 355 17.52 18.39 6.88
CA TYR A 355 16.38 18.33 6.03
C TYR A 355 15.14 18.07 6.87
N ILE A 356 14.19 18.99 6.84
CA ILE A 356 12.95 18.89 7.61
C ILE A 356 11.79 18.88 6.62
N ALA A 357 10.95 17.86 6.69
CA ALA A 357 9.68 17.85 5.98
C ALA A 357 8.51 17.70 6.95
N ASN A 358 7.39 18.34 6.62
CA ASN A 358 6.14 18.23 7.33
C ASN A 358 5.05 17.91 6.33
N GLY A 359 4.41 16.78 6.48
CA GLY A 359 3.36 16.30 5.61
C GLY A 359 2.02 16.16 6.33
N TYR A 360 0.97 16.51 5.64
CA TYR A 360 -0.42 16.39 6.11
C TYR A 360 -1.22 15.60 5.09
N ARG A 361 -2.11 14.73 5.57
CA ARG A 361 -3.05 13.97 4.76
C ARG A 361 -4.46 14.12 5.33
N ALA A 362 -5.42 14.29 4.45
CA ALA A 362 -6.84 14.15 4.75
C ALA A 362 -7.51 13.31 3.67
N GLU A 363 -8.34 12.34 4.07
CA GLU A 363 -9.09 11.48 3.15
C GLU A 363 -10.50 11.30 3.70
N VAL A 364 -11.47 11.27 2.80
CA VAL A 364 -12.88 11.05 3.12
C VAL A 364 -13.42 9.97 2.20
N ASP A 365 -13.91 8.89 2.79
CA ASP A 365 -14.49 7.75 2.09
C ASP A 365 -15.96 7.63 2.45
N TYR A 366 -16.83 7.63 1.46
CA TYR A 366 -18.26 7.45 1.67
C TYR A 366 -18.74 6.12 1.07
N TYR A 367 -19.18 5.22 1.94
CA TYR A 367 -19.71 3.91 1.58
C TYR A 367 -21.21 4.04 1.28
N LEU A 368 -21.56 4.19 -0.01
CA LEU A 368 -22.93 4.34 -0.48
C LEU A 368 -23.77 3.11 -0.15
N GLN A 369 -23.19 1.94 -0.42
CA GLN A 369 -23.76 0.64 -0.11
C GLN A 369 -22.64 -0.39 0.03
N ARG A 370 -22.96 -1.59 0.49
CA ARG A 370 -21.98 -2.67 0.60
C ARG A 370 -21.31 -2.91 -0.76
N GLY A 371 -19.98 -2.79 -0.79
CA GLY A 371 -19.19 -2.95 -2.00
C GLY A 371 -19.16 -1.76 -2.95
N PHE A 372 -19.68 -0.59 -2.58
CA PHE A 372 -19.54 0.64 -3.37
C PHE A 372 -19.15 1.83 -2.49
N ALA A 373 -18.04 2.48 -2.83
CA ALA A 373 -17.53 3.65 -2.13
C ALA A 373 -17.13 4.75 -3.13
N VAL A 374 -17.23 6.00 -2.69
CA VAL A 374 -16.62 7.18 -3.30
C VAL A 374 -15.63 7.76 -2.33
N MET A 375 -14.55 8.35 -2.85
CA MET A 375 -13.42 8.79 -2.04
C MET A 375 -12.85 10.11 -2.53
N GLY A 376 -12.31 10.89 -1.59
CA GLY A 376 -11.58 12.11 -1.85
C GLY A 376 -10.38 12.22 -0.93
N ARG A 377 -9.21 12.59 -1.47
CA ARG A 377 -7.97 12.74 -0.71
C ARG A 377 -7.29 14.06 -1.03
N TYR A 378 -6.64 14.62 -0.02
CA TYR A 378 -5.76 15.77 -0.13
C TYR A 378 -4.50 15.52 0.68
N ASP A 379 -3.34 15.65 0.03
CA ASP A 379 -2.02 15.55 0.63
C ASP A 379 -1.29 16.89 0.48
N TRP A 380 -0.56 17.27 1.51
CA TRP A 380 0.23 18.47 1.53
C TRP A 380 1.59 18.23 2.19
N LEU A 381 2.67 18.57 1.50
CA LEU A 381 4.03 18.33 1.92
C LEU A 381 4.86 19.61 1.81
N TYR A 382 5.48 19.99 2.91
CA TYR A 382 6.49 21.03 2.99
C TYR A 382 7.86 20.43 3.21
N GLN A 383 8.86 20.89 2.49
CA GLN A 383 10.23 20.42 2.59
C GLN A 383 11.19 21.60 2.69
N ASN A 384 12.13 21.53 3.63
CA ASN A 384 13.16 22.55 3.85
C ASN A 384 14.52 21.88 4.00
N ILE A 385 15.50 22.32 3.23
CA ILE A 385 16.88 21.83 3.29
C ILE A 385 17.75 22.96 3.82
N GLY A 386 18.42 22.74 4.96
CA GLY A 386 19.44 23.64 5.50
C GLY A 386 18.97 25.07 5.80
N GLY A 387 17.66 25.29 6.03
CA GLY A 387 17.11 26.63 6.23
C GLY A 387 16.90 27.44 4.93
N GLY A 388 17.10 26.80 3.77
CA GLY A 388 16.84 27.39 2.45
C GLY A 388 15.36 27.56 2.12
N PRO A 389 15.04 27.93 0.86
CA PRO A 389 13.65 28.07 0.40
C PRO A 389 12.86 26.77 0.55
N GLN A 390 11.55 26.87 0.83
CA GLN A 390 10.69 25.70 1.03
C GLN A 390 10.16 25.17 -0.30
N ALA A 391 10.44 23.91 -0.60
CA ALA A 391 9.71 23.14 -1.60
C ALA A 391 8.30 22.81 -1.09
N ARG A 392 7.35 22.74 -2.00
CA ARG A 392 5.95 22.42 -1.68
C ARG A 392 5.40 21.44 -2.70
N SER A 393 4.86 20.34 -2.20
CA SER A 393 4.11 19.38 -3.01
C SER A 393 2.68 19.31 -2.49
N GLN A 394 1.74 19.28 -3.40
CA GLN A 394 0.30 19.16 -3.10
C GLN A 394 -0.30 18.14 -4.05
N ALA A 395 -1.07 17.21 -3.51
CA ALA A 395 -1.86 16.31 -4.32
C ALA A 395 -3.31 16.30 -3.84
N TRP A 396 -4.24 16.22 -4.77
CA TRP A 396 -5.61 15.90 -4.48
C TRP A 396 -6.12 14.86 -5.45
N GLY A 397 -7.00 14.01 -4.96
CA GLY A 397 -7.59 12.95 -5.76
C GLY A 397 -9.04 12.75 -5.42
N VAL A 398 -9.79 12.27 -6.39
CA VAL A 398 -11.17 11.80 -6.23
C VAL A 398 -11.33 10.47 -6.94
N GLY A 399 -12.24 9.64 -6.47
CA GLY A 399 -12.45 8.35 -7.11
C GLY A 399 -13.70 7.63 -6.64
N GLY A 400 -13.90 6.48 -7.24
CA GLY A 400 -14.94 5.54 -6.85
C GLY A 400 -14.46 4.11 -7.03
N LEU A 401 -14.97 3.23 -6.18
CA LEU A 401 -14.64 1.81 -6.17
C LEU A 401 -15.93 1.00 -6.05
N LYS A 402 -16.03 -0.08 -6.83
CA LYS A 402 -17.14 -1.02 -6.76
C LYS A 402 -16.64 -2.46 -6.76
N ALA A 403 -17.08 -3.24 -5.77
CA ALA A 403 -17.01 -4.68 -5.82
C ALA A 403 -18.07 -5.21 -6.80
N LEU A 404 -17.63 -6.00 -7.77
CA LEU A 404 -18.51 -6.57 -8.81
C LEU A 404 -19.15 -7.87 -8.39
N THR A 405 -18.68 -8.46 -7.28
CA THR A 405 -19.17 -9.71 -6.73
C THR A 405 -19.68 -9.53 -5.29
N GLU A 406 -20.63 -10.36 -4.87
CA GLU A 406 -21.11 -10.35 -3.48
C GLU A 406 -20.03 -10.73 -2.46
N LEU A 407 -19.00 -11.44 -2.89
CA LEU A 407 -17.87 -11.84 -2.05
C LEU A 407 -16.86 -10.70 -1.87
N GLY A 408 -16.85 -9.70 -2.78
CA GLY A 408 -15.90 -8.60 -2.76
C GLY A 408 -14.51 -8.95 -3.31
N ASN A 409 -14.40 -10.07 -4.05
CA ASN A 409 -13.13 -10.57 -4.59
C ASN A 409 -12.81 -10.08 -6.01
N VAL A 410 -13.74 -9.36 -6.63
CA VAL A 410 -13.55 -8.65 -7.89
C VAL A 410 -13.90 -7.19 -7.68
N VAL A 411 -12.94 -6.31 -7.87
CA VAL A 411 -13.09 -4.89 -7.60
C VAL A 411 -12.68 -4.07 -8.81
N ILE A 412 -13.52 -3.15 -9.23
CA ILE A 412 -13.19 -2.10 -10.19
C ILE A 412 -13.07 -0.77 -9.46
N ARG A 413 -12.06 0.02 -9.83
CA ARG A 413 -11.82 1.34 -9.24
C ARG A 413 -11.47 2.32 -10.36
N ALA A 414 -11.97 3.54 -10.23
CA ALA A 414 -11.60 4.66 -11.10
C ALA A 414 -11.17 5.83 -10.22
N THR A 415 -10.01 6.41 -10.52
CA THR A 415 -9.44 7.54 -9.78
C THR A 415 -8.94 8.62 -10.72
N TYR A 416 -8.98 9.84 -10.24
CA TYR A 416 -8.29 10.97 -10.81
C TYR A 416 -7.42 11.62 -9.74
N ASN A 417 -6.14 11.74 -9.99
CA ASN A 417 -5.15 12.38 -9.14
C ASN A 417 -4.57 13.62 -9.83
N HIS A 418 -4.32 14.65 -9.07
CA HIS A 418 -3.67 15.87 -9.50
C HIS A 418 -2.58 16.22 -8.47
N GLU A 419 -1.34 16.19 -8.92
CA GLU A 419 -0.17 16.53 -8.12
C GLU A 419 0.47 17.80 -8.67
N ARG A 420 0.97 18.65 -7.77
CA ARG A 420 1.69 19.89 -8.11
C ARG A 420 2.89 20.04 -7.21
N ASP A 421 4.06 20.05 -7.82
CA ASP A 421 5.33 20.31 -7.19
C ASP A 421 5.80 21.71 -7.54
N VAL A 422 6.23 22.47 -6.55
CA VAL A 422 6.75 23.83 -6.73
C VAL A 422 8.22 23.85 -6.34
N ASP A 423 9.07 24.14 -7.31
CA ASP A 423 10.49 24.37 -7.09
C ASP A 423 10.69 25.61 -6.22
N PRO A 424 11.41 25.50 -5.10
CA PRO A 424 11.52 26.59 -4.14
C PRO A 424 12.40 27.74 -4.60
N VAL A 425 13.29 27.52 -5.57
CA VAL A 425 14.26 28.53 -6.04
C VAL A 425 13.70 29.31 -7.23
N SER A 426 13.21 28.59 -8.25
CA SER A 426 12.67 29.19 -9.46
C SER A 426 11.21 29.62 -9.34
N GLY A 427 10.47 29.06 -8.38
CA GLY A 427 9.02 29.19 -8.27
C GLY A 427 8.26 28.47 -9.40
N SER A 428 8.95 27.74 -10.29
CA SER A 428 8.32 26.96 -11.34
C SER A 428 7.53 25.80 -10.76
N ALA A 429 6.44 25.43 -11.41
CA ALA A 429 5.61 24.31 -10.97
C ALA A 429 5.54 23.22 -12.05
N ILE A 430 5.79 21.99 -11.62
CA ILE A 430 5.49 20.80 -12.40
C ILE A 430 4.12 20.30 -11.94
N THR A 431 3.27 19.96 -12.89
CA THR A 431 1.93 19.43 -12.60
C THR A 431 1.79 18.08 -13.26
N ASP A 432 1.40 17.11 -12.47
CA ASP A 432 1.01 15.77 -12.91
C ASP A 432 -0.49 15.55 -12.70
N LYS A 433 -1.14 14.93 -13.70
CA LYS A 433 -2.56 14.58 -13.70
C LYS A 433 -2.69 13.15 -14.18
N LEU A 434 -3.16 12.29 -13.31
CA LEU A 434 -3.33 10.88 -13.59
C LEU A 434 -4.81 10.49 -13.50
N PHE A 435 -5.39 10.01 -14.58
CA PHE A 435 -6.64 9.26 -14.57
C PHE A 435 -6.32 7.78 -14.69
N LYS A 436 -6.81 6.96 -13.77
CA LYS A 436 -6.57 5.52 -13.74
C LYS A 436 -7.87 4.76 -13.51
N ILE A 437 -8.08 3.71 -14.29
CA ILE A 437 -9.09 2.68 -14.04
C ILE A 437 -8.35 1.39 -13.81
N ASP A 438 -8.61 0.70 -12.73
CA ASP A 438 -8.04 -0.59 -12.41
C ASP A 438 -9.11 -1.65 -12.10
N LEU A 439 -8.77 -2.89 -12.43
CA LEU A 439 -9.54 -4.08 -12.13
C LEU A 439 -8.65 -5.03 -11.33
N ARG A 440 -9.08 -5.34 -10.12
CA ARG A 440 -8.41 -6.27 -9.22
C ARG A 440 -9.23 -7.53 -9.05
N LEU A 441 -8.58 -8.66 -9.24
CA LEU A 441 -9.13 -10.00 -9.09
C LEU A 441 -8.38 -10.72 -7.96
N MET A 442 -9.12 -11.39 -7.08
CA MET A 442 -8.57 -12.15 -5.94
C MET A 442 -9.23 -13.52 -5.88
N TRP A 443 -8.47 -14.62 -5.98
CA TRP A 443 -8.96 -15.99 -5.92
C TRP A 443 -8.06 -17.00 -5.19
#